data_b13b833f20fae16f2281a9e08e25fc84
#
_entry.id   b13b833f20fae16f2281a9e08e25fc84
#
_cell.length_a   1.000
_cell.length_b   1.000
_cell.length_c   1.000
_cell.angle_alpha   90.00
_cell.angle_beta   90.00
_cell.angle_gamma   90.00
#
_symmetry.space_group_name_H-M   'P 1'
#
loop_
_entity.id
_entity.type
_entity.pdbx_description
1 polymer ?
#
loop_
_entity_poly.entity_id
_entity_poly.type
_entity_poly.pdbx_seq_one_letter_code
_entity_poly.pdbx_strand_id
1 'polypeptide(L)'
;SNNLKIDEIKCPENVWIITRFNKVLKEFDSLFKDYKVSEAYKVFYNFLWSDLFDWYFELSKNLIADDSNKLETSHVLRSVFLDSLKILNPAMPHITEEIWSSFDDTLLIDNVWPTPYENDSKEVQDVETMKNIISQIRNFKVTYGLKNSQRIELHTSSNIEDWFIKQLE
;
A
#
# COMPACT_ATOMS: atom_id res chain seq x y z
N SER A 1 -7.49 -2.09 19.57
CA SER A 1 -6.78 -1.15 18.68
C SER A 1 -5.29 -1.29 18.95
N ASN A 2 -4.63 -2.18 18.22
CA ASN A 2 -3.17 -2.18 18.20
C ASN A 2 -2.74 -1.08 17.25
N ASN A 3 -2.47 0.11 17.78
CA ASN A 3 -1.69 1.11 17.07
C ASN A 3 -0.32 0.50 16.84
N LEU A 4 -0.06 0.02 15.64
CA LEU A 4 1.30 -0.29 15.20
C LEU A 4 2.11 0.99 15.37
N LYS A 5 3.03 0.97 16.31
CA LYS A 5 4.02 2.03 16.42
C LYS A 5 4.96 1.84 15.23
N ILE A 6 5.01 2.82 14.37
CA ILE A 6 5.81 2.79 13.13
C ILE A 6 7.31 2.65 13.43
N ASP A 7 7.77 3.08 14.57
CA ASP A 7 9.14 2.85 15.05
C ASP A 7 9.54 1.35 15.13
N GLU A 8 8.56 0.45 15.08
CA GLU A 8 8.75 -1.00 15.09
C GLU A 8 8.75 -1.60 13.66
N ILE A 9 8.29 -0.82 12.64
CA ILE A 9 8.21 -1.26 11.25
C ILE A 9 9.54 -0.99 10.58
N LYS A 10 10.18 -2.04 10.09
CA LYS A 10 11.53 -2.01 9.50
C LYS A 10 11.53 -2.25 8.00
N CYS A 11 10.53 -2.93 7.49
CA CYS A 11 10.46 -3.28 6.08
C CYS A 11 10.13 -2.05 5.23
N PRO A 12 10.97 -1.67 4.25
CA PRO A 12 10.78 -0.46 3.45
C PRO A 12 9.42 -0.41 2.74
N GLU A 13 8.92 -1.53 2.24
CA GLU A 13 7.64 -1.63 1.55
C GLU A 13 6.46 -1.38 2.50
N ASN A 14 6.58 -1.83 3.76
CA ASN A 14 5.58 -1.60 4.79
C ASN A 14 5.55 -0.12 5.20
N VAL A 15 6.72 0.49 5.37
CA VAL A 15 6.86 1.93 5.63
C VAL A 15 6.28 2.74 4.47
N TRP A 16 6.56 2.34 3.24
CA TRP A 16 6.06 3.00 2.04
C TRP A 16 4.53 3.04 1.98
N ILE A 17 3.85 1.89 2.14
CA ILE A 17 2.38 1.86 2.03
C ILE A 17 1.70 2.67 3.13
N ILE A 18 2.24 2.67 4.35
CA ILE A 18 1.75 3.48 5.46
C ILE A 18 1.90 4.97 5.15
N THR A 19 3.05 5.38 4.63
CA THR A 19 3.30 6.78 4.27
C THR A 19 2.38 7.22 3.13
N ARG A 20 2.15 6.35 2.14
CA ARG A 20 1.19 6.60 1.06
C ARG A 20 -0.23 6.74 1.61
N PHE A 21 -0.66 5.83 2.48
CA PHE A 21 -1.96 5.91 3.14
C PHE A 21 -2.14 7.22 3.93
N ASN A 22 -1.15 7.60 4.75
CA ASN A 22 -1.17 8.84 5.52
C ASN A 22 -1.33 10.07 4.63
N LYS A 23 -0.60 10.12 3.52
CA LYS A 23 -0.68 11.23 2.56
C LYS A 23 -2.08 11.31 1.95
N VAL A 24 -2.61 10.19 1.50
CA VAL A 24 -3.93 10.11 0.88
C VAL A 24 -5.03 10.42 1.88
N LEU A 25 -4.94 9.95 3.12
CA LEU A 25 -5.91 10.25 4.16
C LEU A 25 -5.97 11.75 4.47
N LYS A 26 -4.81 12.41 4.59
CA LYS A 26 -4.75 13.88 4.81
C LYS A 26 -5.37 14.65 3.63
N GLU A 27 -5.10 14.22 2.40
CA GLU A 27 -5.68 14.82 1.20
C GLU A 27 -7.20 14.57 1.13
N PHE A 28 -7.65 13.35 1.41
CA PHE A 28 -9.05 12.99 1.49
C PHE A 28 -9.80 13.87 2.51
N ASP A 29 -9.28 13.98 3.73
CA ASP A 29 -9.89 14.79 4.79
C ASP A 29 -9.97 16.27 4.41
N SER A 30 -8.95 16.81 3.75
CA SER A 30 -8.95 18.19 3.26
C SER A 30 -10.01 18.41 2.21
N LEU A 31 -10.08 17.55 1.19
CA LEU A 31 -11.08 17.63 0.12
C LEU A 31 -12.51 17.45 0.66
N PHE A 32 -12.68 16.53 1.62
CA PHE A 32 -13.97 16.27 2.23
C PHE A 32 -14.47 17.48 3.04
N LYS A 33 -13.59 18.14 3.79
CA LYS A 33 -13.88 19.41 4.49
C LYS A 33 -14.27 20.54 3.54
N ASP A 34 -13.68 20.55 2.35
CA ASP A 34 -14.00 21.52 1.30
C ASP A 34 -15.24 21.16 0.48
N TYR A 35 -16.01 20.14 0.90
CA TYR A 35 -17.18 19.60 0.19
C TYR A 35 -16.90 19.02 -1.21
N LYS A 36 -15.64 18.72 -1.52
CA LYS A 36 -15.20 18.11 -2.79
C LYS A 36 -15.22 16.58 -2.70
N VAL A 37 -16.40 16.03 -2.37
CA VAL A 37 -16.56 14.61 -2.06
C VAL A 37 -16.13 13.69 -3.20
N SER A 38 -16.51 14.03 -4.43
CA SER A 38 -16.13 13.22 -5.62
C SER A 38 -14.63 13.19 -5.84
N GLU A 39 -13.93 14.30 -5.61
CA GLU A 39 -12.47 14.39 -5.73
C GLU A 39 -11.80 13.58 -4.62
N ALA A 40 -12.30 13.67 -3.39
CA ALA A 40 -11.80 12.90 -2.26
C ALA A 40 -11.85 11.39 -2.55
N TYR A 41 -13.00 10.87 -2.97
CA TYR A 41 -13.12 9.44 -3.31
C TYR A 41 -12.30 9.05 -4.54
N LYS A 42 -12.09 9.94 -5.51
CA LYS A 42 -11.21 9.68 -6.65
C LYS A 42 -9.75 9.51 -6.24
N VAL A 43 -9.25 10.38 -5.34
CA VAL A 43 -7.90 10.27 -4.77
C VAL A 43 -7.75 8.95 -4.01
N PHE A 44 -8.72 8.61 -3.18
CA PHE A 44 -8.71 7.39 -2.40
C PHE A 44 -8.81 6.13 -3.28
N TYR A 45 -9.66 6.14 -4.30
CA TYR A 45 -9.77 5.06 -5.29
C TYR A 45 -8.43 4.79 -6.00
N ASN A 46 -7.73 5.84 -6.41
CA ASN A 46 -6.41 5.71 -7.04
C ASN A 46 -5.39 5.04 -6.11
N PHE A 47 -5.40 5.42 -4.84
CA PHE A 47 -4.56 4.77 -3.82
C PHE A 47 -4.90 3.28 -3.69
N LEU A 48 -6.19 2.95 -3.53
CA LEU A 48 -6.61 1.55 -3.37
C LEU A 48 -6.18 0.71 -4.57
N TRP A 49 -6.47 1.19 -5.78
CA TRP A 49 -6.21 0.42 -6.99
C TRP A 49 -4.73 0.33 -7.31
N SER A 50 -4.04 1.47 -7.37
CA SER A 50 -2.66 1.52 -7.83
C SER A 50 -1.64 1.18 -6.73
N ASP A 51 -1.77 1.77 -5.54
CA ASP A 51 -0.74 1.59 -4.51
C ASP A 51 -1.00 0.33 -3.67
N LEU A 52 -2.23 0.11 -3.21
CA LEU A 52 -2.54 -1.01 -2.32
C LEU A 52 -2.68 -2.32 -3.09
N PHE A 53 -3.60 -2.41 -4.06
CA PHE A 53 -3.93 -3.68 -4.71
C PHE A 53 -2.94 -4.06 -5.81
N ASP A 54 -2.49 -3.13 -6.65
CA ASP A 54 -1.58 -3.46 -7.75
C ASP A 54 -0.13 -3.63 -7.27
N TRP A 55 0.36 -2.72 -6.42
CA TRP A 55 1.75 -2.76 -5.96
C TRP A 55 1.95 -3.47 -4.63
N TYR A 56 1.31 -2.99 -3.56
CA TYR A 56 1.63 -3.50 -2.24
C TYR A 56 1.21 -4.97 -2.05
N PHE A 57 0.09 -5.38 -2.62
CA PHE A 57 -0.32 -6.79 -2.60
C PHE A 57 0.70 -7.71 -3.29
N GLU A 58 1.28 -7.30 -4.42
CA GLU A 58 2.31 -8.11 -5.09
C GLU A 58 3.59 -8.15 -4.26
N LEU A 59 4.06 -7.01 -3.75
CA LEU A 59 5.25 -6.93 -2.90
C LEU A 59 5.06 -7.75 -1.60
N SER A 60 3.89 -7.69 -0.99
CA SER A 60 3.59 -8.39 0.27
C SER A 60 3.65 -9.91 0.15
N LYS A 61 3.42 -10.50 -1.03
CA LYS A 61 3.54 -11.95 -1.24
C LYS A 61 4.95 -12.46 -0.91
N ASN A 62 5.97 -11.78 -1.41
CA ASN A 62 7.37 -12.12 -1.15
C ASN A 62 7.74 -11.90 0.32
N LEU A 63 7.24 -10.81 0.92
CA LEU A 63 7.48 -10.48 2.33
C LEU A 63 6.83 -11.46 3.30
N ILE A 64 5.62 -11.95 2.99
CA ILE A 64 4.91 -12.94 3.80
C ILE A 64 5.54 -14.33 3.67
N ALA A 65 6.18 -14.63 2.55
CA ALA A 65 6.93 -15.88 2.35
C ALA A 65 8.22 -15.93 3.19
N ASP A 66 8.75 -14.78 3.60
CA ASP A 66 9.90 -14.67 4.50
C ASP A 66 9.39 -14.56 5.95
N ASP A 67 9.67 -15.57 6.78
CA ASP A 67 9.22 -15.63 8.18
C ASP A 67 9.65 -14.42 9.01
N SER A 68 10.75 -13.75 8.66
CA SER A 68 11.24 -12.56 9.35
C SER A 68 10.33 -11.33 9.20
N ASN A 69 9.67 -11.19 8.06
CA ASN A 69 8.81 -10.03 7.71
C ASN A 69 7.31 -10.33 7.77
N LYS A 70 6.96 -11.61 7.86
CA LYS A 70 5.59 -12.09 7.77
C LYS A 70 4.63 -11.44 8.75
N LEU A 71 5.03 -11.37 10.03
CA LEU A 71 4.18 -10.82 11.08
C LEU A 71 3.95 -9.33 10.89
N GLU A 72 5.01 -8.57 10.63
CA GLU A 72 4.96 -7.14 10.40
C GLU A 72 4.09 -6.83 9.18
N THR A 73 4.36 -7.49 8.05
CA THR A 73 3.62 -7.28 6.80
C THR A 73 2.15 -7.63 6.91
N SER A 74 1.83 -8.74 7.60
CA SER A 74 0.43 -9.13 7.83
C SER A 74 -0.32 -8.11 8.68
N HIS A 75 0.32 -7.52 9.68
CA HIS A 75 -0.26 -6.46 10.51
C HIS A 75 -0.48 -5.17 9.72
N VAL A 76 0.51 -4.73 8.94
CA VAL A 76 0.40 -3.53 8.11
C VAL A 76 -0.71 -3.69 7.07
N LEU A 77 -0.70 -4.82 6.35
CA LEU A 77 -1.72 -5.11 5.34
C LEU A 77 -3.13 -5.10 5.95
N ARG A 78 -3.31 -5.78 7.08
CA ARG A 78 -4.60 -5.81 7.78
C ARG A 78 -5.02 -4.41 8.22
N SER A 79 -4.12 -3.62 8.82
CA SER A 79 -4.43 -2.28 9.34
C SER A 79 -4.84 -1.33 8.23
N VAL A 80 -4.04 -1.23 7.16
CA VAL A 80 -4.34 -0.36 6.02
C VAL A 80 -5.64 -0.79 5.31
N PHE A 81 -5.88 -2.10 5.19
CA PHE A 81 -7.10 -2.62 4.57
C PHE A 81 -8.35 -2.29 5.41
N LEU A 82 -8.33 -2.54 6.72
CA LEU A 82 -9.46 -2.26 7.60
C LEU A 82 -9.75 -0.76 7.70
N ASP A 83 -8.72 0.08 7.76
CA ASP A 83 -8.91 1.52 7.75
C ASP A 83 -9.43 2.02 6.39
N SER A 84 -9.08 1.35 5.31
CA SER A 84 -9.66 1.62 3.99
C SER A 84 -11.16 1.32 3.94
N LEU A 85 -11.62 0.25 4.60
CA LEU A 85 -13.05 -0.06 4.71
C LEU A 85 -13.82 1.05 5.44
N LYS A 86 -13.24 1.62 6.50
CA LYS A 86 -13.85 2.73 7.24
C LYS A 86 -14.04 3.97 6.35
N ILE A 87 -13.04 4.31 5.53
CA ILE A 87 -13.12 5.45 4.59
C ILE A 87 -14.18 5.21 3.51
N LEU A 88 -14.32 3.96 3.04
CA LEU A 88 -15.29 3.59 2.00
C LEU A 88 -16.71 3.46 2.54
N ASN A 89 -16.91 3.19 3.82
CA ASN A 89 -18.22 2.88 4.41
C ASN A 89 -19.30 3.92 4.09
N PRO A 90 -19.07 5.25 4.19
CA PRO A 90 -20.10 6.23 3.87
C PRO A 90 -20.58 6.19 2.41
N ALA A 91 -19.72 5.75 1.48
CA ALA A 91 -20.06 5.63 0.06
C ALA A 91 -20.65 4.26 -0.31
N MET A 92 -20.21 3.21 0.35
CA MET A 92 -20.58 1.82 0.04
C MET A 92 -20.86 1.00 1.32
N PRO A 93 -21.88 1.36 2.13
CA PRO A 93 -22.09 0.80 3.46
C PRO A 93 -22.30 -0.71 3.45
N HIS A 94 -23.12 -1.24 2.57
CA HIS A 94 -23.48 -2.65 2.57
C HIS A 94 -22.30 -3.58 2.31
N ILE A 95 -21.49 -3.27 1.28
CA ILE A 95 -20.34 -4.12 0.93
C ILE A 95 -19.22 -4.01 1.95
N THR A 96 -18.99 -2.83 2.51
CA THR A 96 -17.93 -2.64 3.50
C THR A 96 -18.28 -3.28 4.84
N GLU A 97 -19.56 -3.26 5.27
CA GLU A 97 -20.05 -3.99 6.43
C GLU A 97 -19.93 -5.50 6.24
N GLU A 98 -20.31 -6.03 5.07
CA GLU A 98 -20.20 -7.46 4.78
C GLU A 98 -18.74 -7.93 4.85
N ILE A 99 -17.82 -7.17 4.28
CA ILE A 99 -16.38 -7.49 4.37
C ILE A 99 -15.90 -7.38 5.81
N TRP A 100 -16.28 -6.30 6.52
CA TRP A 100 -15.87 -6.06 7.90
C TRP A 100 -16.28 -7.19 8.84
N SER A 101 -17.50 -7.72 8.71
CA SER A 101 -18.01 -8.81 9.52
C SER A 101 -17.16 -10.08 9.47
N SER A 102 -16.31 -10.24 8.46
CA SER A 102 -15.35 -11.35 8.37
C SER A 102 -14.10 -11.14 9.26
N PHE A 103 -13.90 -9.93 9.79
CA PHE A 103 -12.72 -9.57 10.59
C PHE A 103 -13.04 -9.16 12.02
N ASP A 104 -14.25 -8.66 12.26
CA ASP A 104 -14.68 -8.12 13.55
C ASP A 104 -16.20 -8.26 13.70
N ASP A 105 -16.66 -8.56 14.93
CA ASP A 105 -18.08 -8.74 15.25
C ASP A 105 -18.82 -7.42 15.51
N THR A 106 -18.11 -6.28 15.53
CA THR A 106 -18.70 -4.95 15.69
C THR A 106 -19.23 -4.42 14.36
N LEU A 107 -20.14 -3.43 14.40
CA LEU A 107 -20.54 -2.72 13.20
C LEU A 107 -19.41 -1.76 12.76
N LEU A 108 -19.14 -1.71 11.47
CA LEU A 108 -18.10 -0.83 10.92
C LEU A 108 -18.42 0.64 11.19
N ILE A 109 -19.70 1.02 11.10
CA ILE A 109 -20.16 2.40 11.35
C ILE A 109 -19.88 2.89 12.77
N ASP A 110 -19.78 1.99 13.76
CA ASP A 110 -19.48 2.33 15.15
C ASP A 110 -17.98 2.53 15.40
N ASN A 111 -17.14 2.29 14.39
CA ASN A 111 -15.71 2.38 14.52
C ASN A 111 -15.20 3.82 14.30
N VAL A 112 -14.11 4.14 15.00
CA VAL A 112 -13.46 5.45 14.91
C VAL A 112 -12.88 5.66 13.51
N TRP A 113 -13.06 6.88 12.97
CA TRP A 113 -12.44 7.31 11.71
C TRP A 113 -10.92 7.15 11.76
N PRO A 114 -10.28 6.67 10.69
CA PRO A 114 -8.84 6.49 10.67
C PRO A 114 -8.08 7.79 10.94
N THR A 115 -7.01 7.68 11.67
CA THR A 115 -6.04 8.77 11.86
C THR A 115 -4.72 8.40 11.21
N PRO A 116 -3.96 9.38 10.68
CA PRO A 116 -2.65 9.11 10.13
C PRO A 116 -1.76 8.37 11.15
N TYR A 117 -1.07 7.35 10.69
CA TYR A 117 -0.03 6.69 11.48
C TYR A 117 1.14 7.66 11.70
N GLU A 118 1.73 7.66 12.88
CA GLU A 118 2.91 8.49 13.16
C GLU A 118 4.10 7.98 12.32
N ASN A 119 4.60 8.77 11.37
CA ASN A 119 5.78 8.45 10.57
C ASN A 119 6.42 9.69 9.94
N ASP A 120 7.75 9.73 10.01
CA ASP A 120 8.61 10.74 9.35
C ASP A 120 9.80 10.08 8.61
N SER A 121 9.60 8.98 7.89
CA SER A 121 10.73 8.24 7.31
C SER A 121 11.10 8.70 5.88
N LYS A 122 12.42 8.66 5.61
CA LYS A 122 13.04 8.96 4.32
C LYS A 122 12.94 7.80 3.30
N GLU A 123 12.54 6.61 3.75
CA GLU A 123 12.60 5.36 2.98
C GLU A 123 11.57 5.26 1.83
N VAL A 124 10.63 6.21 1.76
CA VAL A 124 9.61 6.28 0.70
C VAL A 124 10.22 6.44 -0.70
N GLN A 125 11.35 7.16 -0.80
CA GLN A 125 11.97 7.46 -2.09
C GLN A 125 12.52 6.20 -2.77
N ASP A 126 13.02 5.25 -2.00
CA ASP A 126 13.64 4.03 -2.53
C ASP A 126 12.60 3.10 -3.14
N VAL A 127 11.44 2.94 -2.48
CA VAL A 127 10.33 2.14 -3.02
C VAL A 127 9.71 2.78 -4.27
N GLU A 128 9.57 4.10 -4.32
CA GLU A 128 9.10 4.79 -5.53
C GLU A 128 10.10 4.65 -6.69
N THR A 129 11.39 4.68 -6.40
CA THR A 129 12.44 4.40 -7.40
C THR A 129 12.33 2.98 -7.93
N MET A 130 12.15 2.00 -7.05
CA MET A 130 11.93 0.60 -7.41
C MET A 130 10.69 0.44 -8.31
N LYS A 131 9.55 1.04 -7.95
CA LYS A 131 8.32 1.03 -8.76
C LYS A 131 8.57 1.56 -10.17
N ASN A 132 9.31 2.67 -10.27
CA ASN A 132 9.66 3.26 -11.55
C ASN A 132 10.50 2.30 -12.41
N ILE A 133 11.51 1.66 -11.84
CA ILE A 133 12.37 0.70 -12.54
C ILE A 133 11.55 -0.50 -13.01
N ILE A 134 10.74 -1.10 -12.13
CA ILE A 134 9.87 -2.23 -12.50
C ILE A 134 8.91 -1.84 -13.62
N SER A 135 8.32 -0.64 -13.55
CA SER A 135 7.42 -0.13 -14.59
C SER A 135 8.12 0.05 -15.94
N GLN A 136 9.35 0.56 -15.93
CA GLN A 136 10.17 0.66 -17.15
C GLN A 136 10.50 -0.71 -17.74
N ILE A 137 10.83 -1.68 -16.90
CA ILE A 137 11.08 -3.07 -17.32
C ILE A 137 9.83 -3.69 -17.97
N ARG A 138 8.65 -3.52 -17.33
CA ARG A 138 7.38 -4.02 -17.87
C ARG A 138 7.06 -3.36 -19.22
N ASN A 139 7.21 -2.04 -19.33
CA ASN A 139 7.02 -1.32 -20.58
C ASN A 139 8.00 -1.76 -21.67
N PHE A 140 9.26 -1.98 -21.32
CA PHE A 140 10.28 -2.52 -22.24
C PHE A 140 9.85 -3.90 -22.77
N LYS A 141 9.46 -4.82 -21.87
CA LYS A 141 8.99 -6.15 -22.27
C LYS A 141 7.80 -6.07 -23.24
N VAL A 142 6.81 -5.22 -22.94
CA VAL A 142 5.66 -5.01 -23.82
C VAL A 142 6.07 -4.45 -25.18
N THR A 143 6.93 -3.44 -25.20
CA THR A 143 7.38 -2.77 -26.43
C THR A 143 8.12 -3.74 -27.38
N TYR A 144 8.90 -4.65 -26.82
CA TYR A 144 9.68 -5.63 -27.60
C TYR A 144 9.00 -7.00 -27.74
N GLY A 145 7.72 -7.11 -27.32
CA GLY A 145 6.94 -8.36 -27.42
C GLY A 145 7.48 -9.52 -26.58
N LEU A 146 8.22 -9.23 -25.52
CA LEU A 146 8.78 -10.22 -24.61
C LEU A 146 7.70 -10.70 -23.62
N LYS A 147 7.72 -12.00 -23.30
CA LYS A 147 6.82 -12.55 -22.25
C LYS A 147 7.25 -12.06 -20.87
N ASN A 148 6.29 -11.84 -19.98
CA ASN A 148 6.57 -11.43 -18.59
C ASN A 148 7.52 -12.40 -17.85
N SER A 149 7.42 -13.70 -18.13
CA SER A 149 8.28 -14.74 -17.57
C SER A 149 9.69 -14.78 -18.16
N GLN A 150 9.98 -14.00 -19.19
CA GLN A 150 11.29 -14.00 -19.83
C GLN A 150 12.28 -13.20 -18.99
N ARG A 151 13.39 -13.84 -18.59
CA ARG A 151 14.47 -13.17 -17.85
C ARG A 151 15.20 -12.19 -18.76
N ILE A 152 15.52 -11.03 -18.22
CA ILE A 152 16.36 -10.01 -18.82
C ILE A 152 17.50 -9.69 -17.85
N GLU A 153 18.65 -9.37 -18.38
CA GLU A 153 19.81 -8.97 -17.61
C GLU A 153 19.80 -7.44 -17.48
N LEU A 154 19.90 -6.95 -16.24
CA LEU A 154 19.91 -5.53 -15.93
C LEU A 154 21.31 -5.12 -15.50
N HIS A 155 21.88 -4.15 -16.22
CA HIS A 155 23.13 -3.51 -15.84
C HIS A 155 22.82 -2.15 -15.20
N THR A 156 23.24 -1.96 -13.95
CA THR A 156 23.09 -0.68 -13.24
C THR A 156 24.44 -0.13 -12.84
N SER A 157 24.57 1.19 -12.90
CA SER A 157 25.75 1.92 -12.42
C SER A 157 25.61 2.36 -10.96
N SER A 158 24.44 2.18 -10.37
CA SER A 158 24.13 2.54 -8.98
C SER A 158 24.17 1.32 -8.07
N ASN A 159 24.55 1.52 -6.82
CA ASN A 159 24.45 0.47 -5.80
C ASN A 159 22.96 0.25 -5.51
N ILE A 160 22.46 -0.96 -5.74
CA ILE A 160 21.08 -1.36 -5.45
C ILE A 160 21.11 -2.16 -4.16
N GLU A 161 20.22 -1.84 -3.22
CA GLU A 161 20.12 -2.56 -1.96
C GLU A 161 19.58 -3.99 -2.13
N ASP A 162 19.99 -4.93 -1.29
CA ASP A 162 19.67 -6.36 -1.42
C ASP A 162 18.16 -6.64 -1.38
N TRP A 163 17.39 -5.87 -0.61
CA TRP A 163 15.94 -6.02 -0.53
C TRP A 163 15.26 -5.70 -1.88
N PHE A 164 15.83 -4.76 -2.65
CA PHE A 164 15.33 -4.39 -3.96
C PHE A 164 15.60 -5.51 -5.00
N ILE A 165 16.78 -6.13 -4.94
CA ILE A 165 17.14 -7.24 -5.85
C ILE A 165 16.14 -8.40 -5.66
N LYS A 166 15.78 -8.73 -4.43
CA LYS A 166 14.79 -9.77 -4.12
C LYS A 166 13.41 -9.53 -4.74
N GLN A 167 13.03 -8.29 -5.01
CA GLN A 167 11.74 -7.97 -5.64
C GLN A 167 11.80 -8.01 -7.17
N LEU A 168 13.00 -8.08 -7.76
CA LEU A 168 13.19 -8.19 -9.21
C LEU A 168 13.29 -9.65 -9.70
N GLU A 169 13.54 -10.60 -8.80
CA GLU A 169 13.62 -12.05 -9.10
C GLU A 169 12.24 -12.68 -9.19
#